data_032d93859143056fa927dcf0eb622081
#
_entry.id   032d93859143056fa927dcf0eb622081
#
_cell.length_a   1.000
_cell.length_b   1.000
_cell.length_c   1.000
_cell.angle_alpha   90.00
_cell.angle_beta   90.00
_cell.angle_gamma   90.00
#
_symmetry.space_group_name_H-M   'P 1'
#
loop_
_entity.id
_entity.type
_entity.pdbx_description
1 polymer ?
#
loop_
_entity_poly.entity_id
_entity_poly.type
_entity_poly.pdbx_seq_one_letter_code
_entity_poly.pdbx_strand_id
1 'polypeptide(L)'
;MNKILVVDDDQESRDLLCEVLEANGYVVCAVADGAAAREALSRDGECRIVIADLQMPQESGLELLRKLRQQNSQHQIILMSSFMSGTEKKAAQALGAYALLDKPFQLSELLQKVAGLVAPNPIGISS
;
A
#
# COMPACT_ATOMS: atom_id res chain seq x y z
N MET A 1 -10.88 13.22 -0.31
CA MET A 1 -11.32 11.84 -0.20
C MET A 1 -10.11 10.93 -0.27
N ASN A 2 -10.02 9.97 0.62
CA ASN A 2 -8.83 9.15 0.73
C ASN A 2 -8.91 7.96 -0.22
N LYS A 3 -8.00 7.94 -1.18
CA LYS A 3 -7.93 6.88 -2.17
C LYS A 3 -6.77 5.94 -1.88
N ILE A 4 -7.04 4.66 -2.00
CA ILE A 4 -6.05 3.61 -1.73
C ILE A 4 -5.97 2.70 -2.94
N LEU A 5 -4.75 2.39 -3.34
CA LEU A 5 -4.51 1.40 -4.38
C LEU A 5 -4.06 0.10 -3.71
N VAL A 6 -4.75 -0.98 -4.00
CA VAL A 6 -4.39 -2.32 -3.53
C VAL A 6 -3.73 -3.05 -4.69
N VAL A 7 -2.54 -3.59 -4.45
CA VAL A 7 -1.77 -4.31 -5.45
C VAL A 7 -1.50 -5.72 -4.94
N ASP A 8 -2.16 -6.70 -5.51
CA ASP A 8 -2.02 -8.09 -5.08
C ASP A 8 -2.41 -8.98 -6.26
N ASP A 9 -1.60 -9.97 -6.56
CA ASP A 9 -1.88 -10.87 -7.68
C ASP A 9 -2.94 -11.92 -7.34
N ASP A 10 -3.26 -12.09 -6.06
CA ASP A 10 -4.31 -13.01 -5.63
C ASP A 10 -5.65 -12.30 -5.56
N GLN A 11 -6.58 -12.76 -6.38
CA GLN A 11 -7.88 -12.09 -6.50
C GLN A 11 -8.67 -12.11 -5.19
N GLU A 12 -8.62 -13.22 -4.45
CA GLU A 12 -9.35 -13.31 -3.18
C GLU A 12 -8.84 -12.29 -2.18
N SER A 13 -7.51 -12.15 -2.08
CA SER A 13 -6.91 -11.16 -1.21
C SER A 13 -7.28 -9.74 -1.64
N ARG A 14 -7.23 -9.47 -2.95
CA ARG A 14 -7.61 -8.15 -3.47
C ARG A 14 -9.05 -7.81 -3.09
N ASP A 15 -9.95 -8.76 -3.32
CA ASP A 15 -11.36 -8.53 -3.06
C ASP A 15 -11.64 -8.29 -1.57
N LEU A 16 -10.99 -9.08 -0.72
CA LEU A 16 -11.16 -8.93 0.72
C LEU A 16 -10.67 -7.57 1.20
N LEU A 17 -9.48 -7.17 0.75
CA LEU A 17 -8.93 -5.88 1.15
C LEU A 17 -9.79 -4.72 0.68
N CYS A 18 -10.27 -4.80 -0.55
CA CYS A 18 -11.16 -3.76 -1.09
C CYS A 18 -12.44 -3.67 -0.25
N GLU A 19 -13.04 -4.81 0.06
CA GLU A 19 -14.29 -4.84 0.83
C GLU A 19 -14.09 -4.20 2.21
N VAL A 20 -13.03 -4.59 2.90
CA VAL A 20 -12.76 -4.08 4.24
C VAL A 20 -12.47 -2.58 4.22
N LEU A 21 -11.67 -2.14 3.28
CA LEU A 21 -11.31 -0.72 3.19
C LEU A 21 -12.50 0.13 2.79
N GLU A 22 -13.29 -0.34 1.84
CA GLU A 22 -14.50 0.39 1.43
C GLU A 22 -15.51 0.47 2.56
N ALA A 23 -15.62 -0.59 3.34
CA ALA A 23 -16.52 -0.59 4.51
C ALA A 23 -16.09 0.44 5.55
N ASN A 24 -14.85 0.86 5.53
CA ASN A 24 -14.30 1.86 6.43
C ASN A 24 -14.21 3.26 5.80
N GLY A 25 -14.87 3.46 4.68
CA GLY A 25 -15.03 4.78 4.09
C GLY A 25 -13.96 5.21 3.10
N TYR A 26 -13.09 4.30 2.69
CA TYR A 26 -12.05 4.64 1.72
C TYR A 26 -12.51 4.36 0.30
N VAL A 27 -11.96 5.10 -0.65
CA VAL A 27 -12.14 4.83 -2.06
C VAL A 27 -10.99 3.94 -2.49
N VAL A 28 -11.30 2.78 -3.04
CA VAL A 28 -10.29 1.76 -3.31
C VAL A 28 -10.27 1.40 -4.79
N CYS A 29 -9.07 1.33 -5.33
CA CYS A 29 -8.83 0.79 -6.65
C CYS A 29 -7.89 -0.40 -6.47
N ALA A 30 -8.04 -1.44 -7.26
CA ALA A 30 -7.22 -2.64 -7.09
C ALA A 30 -6.67 -3.09 -8.43
N VAL A 31 -5.41 -3.51 -8.41
CA VAL A 31 -4.72 -4.02 -9.61
C VAL A 31 -3.95 -5.28 -9.22
N ALA A 32 -3.54 -6.04 -10.23
CA ALA A 32 -2.98 -7.36 -10.02
C ALA A 32 -1.44 -7.39 -10.07
N ASP A 33 -0.80 -6.33 -10.51
CA ASP A 33 0.66 -6.34 -10.66
C ASP A 33 1.24 -4.93 -10.56
N GLY A 34 2.57 -4.87 -10.49
CA GLY A 34 3.27 -3.61 -10.30
C GLY A 34 3.19 -2.67 -11.49
N ALA A 35 3.18 -3.20 -12.70
CA ALA A 35 3.07 -2.36 -13.90
C ALA A 35 1.72 -1.66 -13.93
N ALA A 36 0.65 -2.40 -13.65
CA ALA A 36 -0.69 -1.83 -13.58
C ALA A 36 -0.78 -0.80 -12.45
N ALA A 37 -0.09 -1.05 -11.34
CA ALA A 37 -0.07 -0.10 -10.23
C ALA A 37 0.58 1.21 -10.64
N ARG A 38 1.73 1.15 -11.32
CA ARG A 38 2.43 2.36 -11.75
C ARG A 38 1.58 3.17 -12.73
N GLU A 39 0.90 2.47 -13.63
CA GLU A 39 0.01 3.14 -14.58
C GLU A 39 -1.15 3.81 -13.85
N ALA A 40 -1.79 3.10 -12.92
CA ALA A 40 -2.89 3.66 -12.16
C ALA A 40 -2.47 4.91 -11.39
N LEU A 41 -1.32 4.87 -10.76
CA LEU A 41 -0.81 6.00 -9.97
C LEU A 41 -0.44 7.19 -10.85
N SER A 42 0.03 6.94 -12.06
CA SER A 42 0.37 8.02 -12.97
C SER A 42 -0.87 8.75 -13.50
N ARG A 43 -1.99 8.05 -13.52
CA ARG A 43 -3.26 8.65 -14.01
C ARG A 43 -4.01 9.38 -12.92
N ASP A 44 -3.81 8.99 -11.67
CA ASP A 44 -4.59 9.53 -10.56
C ASP A 44 -3.67 10.14 -9.51
N GLY A 45 -3.44 11.43 -9.62
CA GLY A 45 -2.56 12.14 -8.69
C GLY A 45 -3.14 12.28 -7.29
N GLU A 46 -4.41 11.94 -7.09
CA GLU A 46 -5.01 11.97 -5.75
C GLU A 46 -4.74 10.70 -4.97
N CYS A 47 -4.37 9.61 -5.64
CA CYS A 47 -4.10 8.35 -4.97
C CYS A 47 -2.68 8.36 -4.42
N ARG A 48 -2.56 8.44 -3.10
CA ARG A 48 -1.27 8.56 -2.42
C ARG A 48 -0.90 7.37 -1.56
N ILE A 49 -1.84 6.48 -1.31
CA ILE A 49 -1.65 5.34 -0.42
C ILE A 49 -1.68 4.06 -1.25
N VAL A 50 -0.66 3.23 -1.08
CA VAL A 50 -0.54 1.96 -1.80
C VAL A 50 -0.34 0.84 -0.79
N ILE A 51 -1.12 -0.22 -0.93
CA ILE A 51 -0.95 -1.44 -0.15
C ILE A 51 -0.57 -2.53 -1.15
N ALA A 52 0.65 -3.04 -1.06
CA ALA A 52 1.16 -3.97 -2.05
C ALA A 52 1.73 -5.23 -1.42
N ASP A 53 1.45 -6.36 -2.05
CA ASP A 53 2.06 -7.63 -1.68
C ASP A 53 3.51 -7.63 -2.16
N LEU A 54 4.41 -8.07 -1.28
CA LEU A 54 5.82 -8.18 -1.65
C LEU A 54 6.02 -9.29 -2.69
N GLN A 55 5.34 -10.43 -2.49
CA GLN A 55 5.48 -11.58 -3.38
C GLN A 55 4.48 -11.49 -4.52
N MET A 56 4.92 -10.96 -5.63
CA MET A 56 4.15 -10.93 -6.87
C MET A 56 5.05 -11.41 -8.02
N PRO A 57 4.49 -12.10 -9.02
CA PRO A 57 5.29 -12.50 -10.17
C PRO A 57 5.75 -11.26 -10.94
N GLN A 58 6.90 -11.36 -11.58
CA GLN A 58 7.50 -10.35 -12.42
C GLN A 58 8.04 -9.14 -11.64
N GLU A 59 7.19 -8.38 -11.00
CA GLU A 59 7.62 -7.19 -10.27
C GLU A 59 7.09 -7.28 -8.84
N SER A 60 7.98 -7.43 -7.87
CA SER A 60 7.60 -7.52 -6.45
C SER A 60 7.15 -6.16 -5.93
N GLY A 61 6.51 -6.18 -4.76
CA GLY A 61 6.15 -4.92 -4.10
C GLY A 61 7.35 -4.06 -3.79
N LEU A 62 8.49 -4.68 -3.47
CA LEU A 62 9.72 -3.93 -3.22
C LEU A 62 10.24 -3.26 -4.49
N GLU A 63 10.16 -3.95 -5.62
CA GLU A 63 10.56 -3.36 -6.89
C GLU A 63 9.63 -2.22 -7.29
N LEU A 64 8.34 -2.38 -7.04
CA LEU A 64 7.38 -1.31 -7.26
C LEU A 64 7.76 -0.07 -6.44
N LEU A 65 8.06 -0.26 -5.16
CA LEU A 65 8.48 0.83 -4.29
C LEU A 65 9.74 1.50 -4.82
N ARG A 66 10.72 0.70 -5.22
CA ARG A 66 11.97 1.24 -5.75
C ARG A 66 11.73 2.10 -6.99
N LYS A 67 10.90 1.61 -7.91
CA LYS A 67 10.61 2.34 -9.14
C LYS A 67 9.85 3.64 -8.86
N LEU A 68 8.92 3.61 -7.92
CA LEU A 68 8.21 4.82 -7.54
C LEU A 68 9.17 5.86 -6.95
N ARG A 69 10.11 5.44 -6.10
CA ARG A 69 11.08 6.37 -5.52
C ARG A 69 12.03 6.93 -6.57
N GLN A 70 12.37 6.15 -7.59
CA GLN A 70 13.20 6.65 -8.69
C GLN A 70 12.51 7.77 -9.47
N GLN A 71 11.18 7.81 -9.43
CA GLN A 71 10.40 8.87 -10.06
C GLN A 71 10.09 10.01 -9.09
N ASN A 72 10.79 10.06 -7.97
CA ASN A 72 10.56 11.07 -6.92
C ASN A 72 9.14 11.03 -6.36
N SER A 73 8.53 9.87 -6.36
CA SER A 73 7.19 9.71 -5.81
C SER A 73 7.22 9.82 -4.29
N GLN A 74 6.17 10.40 -3.73
CA GLN A 74 5.98 10.49 -2.29
C GLN A 74 4.82 9.63 -1.82
N HIS A 75 4.48 8.61 -2.58
CA HIS A 75 3.42 7.69 -2.19
C HIS A 75 3.76 6.99 -0.88
N GLN A 76 2.75 6.81 -0.04
CA GLN A 76 2.88 6.07 1.20
C GLN A 76 2.59 4.61 0.92
N ILE A 77 3.56 3.76 1.16
CA ILE A 77 3.51 2.37 0.76
C ILE A 77 3.49 1.46 1.99
N ILE A 78 2.49 0.59 2.05
CA ILE A 78 2.43 -0.49 3.04
C ILE A 78 2.72 -1.77 2.27
N LEU A 79 3.74 -2.51 2.69
CA LEU A 79 4.08 -3.79 2.08
C LEU A 79 3.59 -4.94 2.95
N MET A 80 3.02 -5.96 2.32
CA MET A 80 2.53 -7.17 2.99
C MET A 80 3.35 -8.35 2.51
N SER A 81 3.67 -9.29 3.40
CA SER A 81 4.45 -10.46 2.99
C SER A 81 4.26 -11.62 3.94
N SER A 82 4.21 -12.85 3.38
CA SER A 82 4.27 -14.07 4.19
C SER A 82 5.68 -14.29 4.74
N PHE A 83 6.67 -13.78 4.03
CA PHE A 83 8.06 -13.85 4.45
C PHE A 83 8.83 -12.68 3.86
N MET A 84 9.55 -11.98 4.70
CA MET A 84 10.40 -10.88 4.28
C MET A 84 11.75 -11.07 4.93
N SER A 85 12.80 -11.23 4.11
CA SER A 85 14.15 -11.40 4.63
C SER A 85 14.63 -10.12 5.30
N GLY A 86 15.69 -10.25 6.11
CA GLY A 86 16.29 -9.06 6.72
C GLY A 86 16.78 -8.06 5.68
N THR A 87 17.32 -8.56 4.56
CA THR A 87 17.78 -7.70 3.48
C THR A 87 16.62 -6.94 2.86
N GLU A 88 15.50 -7.63 2.63
CA GLU A 88 14.31 -6.99 2.06
C GLU A 88 13.72 -5.95 3.01
N LYS A 89 13.68 -6.26 4.31
CA LYS A 89 13.19 -5.30 5.30
C LYS A 89 14.03 -4.04 5.31
N LYS A 90 15.34 -4.18 5.28
CA LYS A 90 16.25 -3.03 5.26
C LYS A 90 16.07 -2.20 3.99
N ALA A 91 15.93 -2.87 2.85
CA ALA A 91 15.73 -2.18 1.59
C ALA A 91 14.41 -1.40 1.59
N ALA A 92 13.34 -2.03 2.07
CA ALA A 92 12.05 -1.38 2.15
C ALA A 92 12.08 -0.16 3.06
N GLN A 93 12.73 -0.28 4.22
CA GLN A 93 12.86 0.83 5.15
C GLN A 93 13.69 1.96 4.56
N ALA A 94 14.78 1.63 3.87
CA ALA A 94 15.62 2.63 3.23
C ALA A 94 14.87 3.38 2.13
N LEU A 95 13.94 2.72 1.47
CA LEU A 95 13.10 3.33 0.43
C LEU A 95 11.89 4.05 1.01
N GLY A 96 11.76 4.07 2.33
CA GLY A 96 10.71 4.83 3.00
C GLY A 96 9.35 4.17 3.00
N ALA A 97 9.29 2.83 3.02
CA ALA A 97 8.01 2.14 3.23
C ALA A 97 7.41 2.61 4.55
N TYR A 98 6.12 2.92 4.52
CA TYR A 98 5.45 3.40 5.72
C TYR A 98 5.30 2.28 6.76
N ALA A 99 4.96 1.09 6.31
CA ALA A 99 4.78 -0.05 7.19
C ALA A 99 5.04 -1.36 6.46
N LEU A 100 5.45 -2.37 7.22
CA LEU A 100 5.67 -3.72 6.74
C LEU A 100 4.77 -4.63 7.58
N LEU A 101 3.89 -5.37 6.93
CA LEU A 101 2.96 -6.27 7.62
C LEU A 101 3.28 -7.71 7.29
N ASP A 102 3.47 -8.53 8.30
CA ASP A 102 3.68 -9.97 8.11
C ASP A 102 2.35 -10.69 8.01
N LYS A 103 2.20 -11.53 7.00
CA LYS A 103 1.01 -12.38 6.85
C LYS A 103 1.18 -13.63 7.71
N PRO A 104 0.14 -14.11 8.36
CA PRO A 104 -1.19 -13.50 8.44
C PRO A 104 -1.20 -12.33 9.42
N PHE A 105 -1.91 -11.27 9.08
CA PHE A 105 -2.09 -10.14 9.99
C PHE A 105 -3.58 -9.95 10.24
N GLN A 106 -3.92 -9.23 11.30
CA GLN A 106 -5.30 -8.89 11.58
C GLN A 106 -5.70 -7.68 10.74
N LEU A 107 -6.92 -7.69 10.23
CA LEU A 107 -7.41 -6.57 9.44
C LEU A 107 -7.42 -5.27 10.24
N SER A 108 -7.64 -5.37 11.56
CA SER A 108 -7.56 -4.19 12.43
C SER A 108 -6.17 -3.55 12.41
N GLU A 109 -5.13 -4.36 12.29
CA GLU A 109 -3.76 -3.85 12.21
C GLU A 109 -3.56 -3.04 10.93
N LEU A 110 -4.03 -3.57 9.80
CA LEU A 110 -3.96 -2.86 8.54
C LEU A 110 -4.75 -1.55 8.61
N LEU A 111 -5.96 -1.61 9.15
CA LEU A 111 -6.82 -0.43 9.25
C LEU A 111 -6.19 0.64 10.13
N GLN A 112 -5.51 0.26 11.21
CA GLN A 112 -4.79 1.22 12.05
C GLN A 112 -3.68 1.91 11.28
N LYS A 113 -2.92 1.16 10.47
CA LYS A 113 -1.85 1.74 9.67
C LYS A 113 -2.40 2.72 8.64
N VAL A 114 -3.48 2.35 7.98
CA VAL A 114 -4.11 3.23 7.00
C VAL A 114 -4.65 4.48 7.69
N ALA A 115 -5.30 4.32 8.83
CA ALA A 115 -5.83 5.46 9.57
C ALA A 115 -4.74 6.46 9.96
N GLY A 116 -3.54 5.96 10.27
CA GLY A 116 -2.41 6.84 10.57
C GLY A 116 -1.96 7.68 9.39
N LEU A 117 -2.20 7.20 8.17
CA LEU A 117 -1.85 7.92 6.95
C LEU A 117 -2.89 8.97 6.55
N VAL A 118 -4.15 8.75 6.93
CA VAL A 118 -5.23 9.64 6.54
C VAL A 118 -5.74 10.46 7.71
N ALA A 119 -5.07 10.40 8.85
CA ALA A 119 -5.49 11.13 10.04
C ALA A 119 -5.60 12.62 9.72
N PRO A 120 -6.67 13.27 10.14
CA PRO A 120 -6.82 14.70 9.91
C PRO A 120 -5.77 15.43 10.69
N ASN A 121 -5.49 16.48 10.23
CA ASN A 121 -4.67 17.31 11.01
C ASN A 121 -5.38 17.91 12.14
N PRO A 122 -5.62 18.13 13.05
CA PRO A 122 -6.24 18.30 14.00
C PRO A 122 -6.58 19.32 14.42
N ILE A 123 -6.77 19.26 14.08
CA ILE A 123 -7.18 19.76 14.48
C ILE A 123 -7.50 20.13 14.71
N GLY A 124 -7.78 20.11 14.49
CA GLY A 124 -7.96 19.85 14.50
C GLY A 124 -7.85 20.11 14.79
N ILE A 125 -8.01 20.27 14.72
CA ILE A 125 -7.75 20.08 14.82
C ILE A 125 -7.53 20.11 15.09
N SER A 126 -7.68 20.32 14.96
CA SER A 126 -7.42 19.93 15.04
C SER A 126 -7.23 19.94 15.23
N SER A 127 -7.44 20.26 15.16
CA SER A 127 -7.19 19.87 15.12
C SER A 127 -7.22 19.89 15.23
#